data_66952993367cb4b977ae72085e5d2fdd
#
_entry.id   66952993367cb4b977ae72085e5d2fdd
#
_cell.length_a   1.000
_cell.length_b   1.000
_cell.length_c   1.000
_cell.angle_alpha   90.00
_cell.angle_beta   90.00
_cell.angle_gamma   90.00
#
_symmetry.space_group_name_H-M   'P 1'
#
loop_
_entity.id
_entity.type
_entity.pdbx_description
1 polymer ?
#
loop_
_entity_poly.entity_id
_entity_poly.type
_entity_poly.pdbx_seq_one_letter_code
_entity_poly.pdbx_strand_id
1 'polypeptide(L)'
;MARPVSISNQQILDATRAVFLAHGFAGASTVEIARRAKVSEGSIFNHFGTKEALFEAAMDESLPPVLTLGRYLHQGDMRTNLVSITVESIEFLGQLLPKLMLRWSERDLSKGAALCNRPREILAALADFFAKEVAACRLRGDPSIVARIFMGGVWNYCFLRTVAGDRSMSAEAFARDLVAELWQGLAPTCKPRKGSR
;
A
#
# COMPACT_ATOMS: atom_id res chain seq x y z
N MET A 1 17.89 -6.99 -41.37
CA MET A 1 18.03 -7.50 -39.98
C MET A 1 17.29 -6.54 -39.05
N ALA A 2 16.18 -6.96 -38.48
CA ALA A 2 15.42 -6.12 -37.55
C ALA A 2 16.21 -5.96 -36.24
N ARG A 3 16.40 -4.74 -35.80
CA ARG A 3 17.03 -4.37 -34.52
C ARG A 3 16.26 -5.04 -33.38
N PRO A 4 16.89 -5.73 -32.42
CA PRO A 4 16.17 -6.27 -31.30
C PRO A 4 15.51 -5.13 -30.54
N VAL A 5 14.20 -5.18 -30.40
CA VAL A 5 13.44 -4.25 -29.58
C VAL A 5 13.96 -4.41 -28.16
N SER A 6 14.54 -3.37 -27.60
CA SER A 6 14.92 -3.32 -26.18
C SER A 6 13.65 -3.47 -25.36
N ILE A 7 13.38 -4.68 -24.90
CA ILE A 7 12.20 -5.02 -24.12
C ILE A 7 12.40 -4.39 -22.74
N SER A 8 11.51 -3.51 -22.36
CA SER A 8 11.54 -2.91 -21.04
C SER A 8 11.10 -3.97 -20.01
N ASN A 9 11.88 -4.18 -18.96
CA ASN A 9 11.52 -5.05 -17.84
C ASN A 9 10.13 -4.73 -17.30
N GLN A 10 9.72 -3.47 -17.35
CA GLN A 10 8.40 -3.02 -16.92
C GLN A 10 7.27 -3.69 -17.70
N GLN A 11 7.41 -3.85 -19.01
CA GLN A 11 6.40 -4.51 -19.84
C GLN A 11 6.20 -5.97 -19.46
N ILE A 12 7.29 -6.67 -19.11
CA ILE A 12 7.22 -8.05 -18.61
C ILE A 12 6.53 -8.07 -17.23
N LEU A 13 6.91 -7.18 -16.32
CA LEU A 13 6.34 -7.10 -14.98
C LEU A 13 4.86 -6.77 -15.00
N ASP A 14 4.41 -5.86 -15.87
CA ASP A 14 2.99 -5.50 -16.02
C ASP A 14 2.16 -6.69 -16.56
N ALA A 15 2.67 -7.38 -17.59
CA ALA A 15 2.05 -8.59 -18.11
C ALA A 15 1.97 -9.70 -17.04
N THR A 16 3.06 -9.83 -16.26
CA THR A 16 3.17 -10.79 -15.16
C THR A 16 2.12 -10.52 -14.10
N ARG A 17 1.98 -9.28 -13.61
CA ARG A 17 0.96 -8.89 -12.63
C ARG A 17 -0.45 -9.25 -13.12
N ALA A 18 -0.76 -8.91 -14.37
CA ALA A 18 -2.07 -9.17 -14.93
C ALA A 18 -2.40 -10.67 -15.01
N VAL A 19 -1.44 -11.52 -15.39
CA VAL A 19 -1.65 -12.97 -15.47
C VAL A 19 -1.76 -13.58 -14.07
N PHE A 20 -0.90 -13.21 -13.15
CA PHE A 20 -0.97 -13.70 -11.76
C PHE A 20 -2.26 -13.28 -11.05
N LEU A 21 -2.72 -12.05 -11.24
CA LEU A 21 -3.99 -11.60 -10.66
C LEU A 21 -5.21 -12.32 -11.23
N ALA A 22 -5.14 -12.76 -12.50
CA ALA A 22 -6.24 -13.46 -13.15
C ALA A 22 -6.30 -14.96 -12.78
N HIS A 23 -5.15 -15.61 -12.63
CA HIS A 23 -5.05 -17.08 -12.56
C HIS A 23 -4.44 -17.62 -11.26
N GLY A 24 -4.00 -16.75 -10.36
CA GLY A 24 -3.20 -17.14 -9.20
C GLY A 24 -1.78 -17.55 -9.58
N PHE A 25 -0.92 -17.78 -8.59
CA PHE A 25 0.45 -18.21 -8.87
C PHE A 25 0.50 -19.60 -9.51
N ALA A 26 -0.23 -20.57 -8.98
CA ALA A 26 -0.25 -21.94 -9.46
C ALA A 26 -0.80 -22.03 -10.89
N GLY A 27 -1.86 -21.28 -11.22
CA GLY A 27 -2.51 -21.28 -12.53
C GLY A 27 -1.84 -20.40 -13.58
N ALA A 28 -0.96 -19.49 -13.21
CA ALA A 28 -0.30 -18.58 -14.13
C ALA A 28 0.74 -19.32 -14.99
N SER A 29 0.69 -19.10 -16.32
CA SER A 29 1.63 -19.66 -17.29
C SER A 29 2.65 -18.63 -17.73
N THR A 30 3.95 -18.98 -17.68
CA THR A 30 5.04 -18.14 -18.22
C THR A 30 4.93 -17.96 -19.73
N VAL A 31 4.35 -18.93 -20.44
CA VAL A 31 4.03 -18.83 -21.89
C VAL A 31 2.99 -17.73 -22.13
N GLU A 32 1.94 -17.65 -21.29
CA GLU A 32 0.93 -16.60 -21.41
C GLU A 32 1.50 -15.23 -21.09
N ILE A 33 2.35 -15.14 -20.05
CA ILE A 33 3.08 -13.91 -19.70
C ILE A 33 3.93 -13.46 -20.89
N ALA A 34 4.71 -14.36 -21.48
CA ALA A 34 5.55 -14.07 -22.63
C ALA A 34 4.73 -13.53 -23.83
N ARG A 35 3.63 -14.23 -24.15
CA ARG A 35 2.71 -13.80 -25.21
C ARG A 35 2.14 -12.41 -24.94
N ARG A 36 1.70 -12.12 -23.70
CA ARG A 36 1.12 -10.83 -23.30
C ARG A 36 2.14 -9.71 -23.29
N ALA A 37 3.36 -10.01 -22.86
CA ALA A 37 4.50 -9.10 -22.88
C ALA A 37 5.15 -8.95 -24.28
N LYS A 38 4.70 -9.73 -25.29
CA LYS A 38 5.27 -9.76 -26.65
C LYS A 38 6.77 -10.09 -26.66
N VAL A 39 7.18 -11.04 -25.84
CA VAL A 39 8.54 -11.53 -25.71
C VAL A 39 8.58 -13.05 -25.85
N SER A 40 9.77 -13.64 -25.98
CA SER A 40 9.93 -15.08 -25.84
C SER A 40 9.95 -15.50 -24.37
N GLU A 41 9.48 -16.72 -24.08
CA GLU A 41 9.60 -17.29 -22.72
C GLU A 41 11.06 -17.37 -22.26
N GLY A 42 11.99 -17.71 -23.17
CA GLY A 42 13.42 -17.69 -22.92
C GLY A 42 13.94 -16.32 -22.47
N SER A 43 13.38 -15.23 -23.01
CA SER A 43 13.73 -13.88 -22.57
C SER A 43 13.33 -13.63 -21.11
N ILE A 44 12.17 -14.14 -20.70
CA ILE A 44 11.69 -14.04 -19.31
C ILE A 44 12.67 -14.78 -18.38
N PHE A 45 12.99 -16.04 -18.69
CA PHE A 45 13.90 -16.82 -17.85
C PHE A 45 15.32 -16.28 -17.84
N ASN A 46 15.80 -15.70 -18.94
CA ASN A 46 17.12 -15.03 -18.98
C ASN A 46 17.17 -13.79 -18.07
N HIS A 47 16.06 -13.09 -17.89
CA HIS A 47 16.01 -11.90 -17.04
C HIS A 47 15.73 -12.20 -15.56
N PHE A 48 14.85 -13.17 -15.28
CA PHE A 48 14.33 -13.40 -13.94
C PHE A 48 14.72 -14.76 -13.36
N GLY A 49 15.21 -15.68 -14.18
CA GLY A 49 15.69 -17.00 -13.75
C GLY A 49 14.56 -17.99 -13.46
N THR A 50 13.65 -17.68 -12.57
CA THR A 50 12.55 -18.57 -12.17
C THR A 50 11.20 -17.85 -12.19
N LYS A 51 10.11 -18.63 -12.16
CA LYS A 51 8.74 -18.10 -12.07
C LYS A 51 8.53 -17.38 -10.73
N GLU A 52 9.14 -17.88 -9.67
CA GLU A 52 9.12 -17.29 -8.33
C GLU A 52 9.82 -15.92 -8.33
N ALA A 53 11.02 -15.83 -8.90
CA ALA A 53 11.77 -14.57 -9.00
C ALA A 53 11.03 -13.54 -9.88
N LEU A 54 10.40 -13.99 -10.97
CA LEU A 54 9.54 -13.15 -11.80
C LEU A 54 8.34 -12.64 -11.00
N PHE A 55 7.71 -13.50 -10.21
CA PHE A 55 6.60 -13.13 -9.35
C PHE A 55 7.03 -12.07 -8.31
N GLU A 56 8.13 -12.33 -7.61
CA GLU A 56 8.68 -11.38 -6.62
C GLU A 56 8.94 -10.01 -7.26
N ALA A 57 9.64 -9.99 -8.39
CA ALA A 57 9.93 -8.75 -9.12
C ALA A 57 8.65 -8.02 -9.57
N ALA A 58 7.64 -8.77 -10.02
CA ALA A 58 6.37 -8.19 -10.45
C ALA A 58 5.54 -7.65 -9.27
N MET A 59 5.70 -8.21 -8.07
CA MET A 59 5.00 -7.79 -6.86
C MET A 59 5.79 -6.73 -6.07
N ASP A 60 7.02 -6.41 -6.48
CA ASP A 60 7.76 -5.31 -5.88
C ASP A 60 7.03 -3.96 -6.13
N GLU A 61 6.85 -3.22 -5.06
CA GLU A 61 5.97 -2.05 -5.04
C GLU A 61 6.76 -0.78 -4.82
N SER A 62 6.25 0.30 -5.43
CA SER A 62 6.66 1.65 -5.06
C SER A 62 6.44 1.89 -3.56
N LEU A 63 7.19 2.81 -3.00
CA LEU A 63 7.06 3.19 -1.60
C LEU A 63 5.61 3.51 -1.25
N PRO A 64 5.08 2.99 -0.13
CA PRO A 64 3.73 3.30 0.30
C PRO A 64 3.58 4.79 0.63
N PRO A 65 2.39 5.38 0.45
CA PRO A 65 2.12 6.79 0.76
C PRO A 65 2.50 7.18 2.18
N VAL A 66 2.42 6.24 3.12
CA VAL A 66 2.80 6.44 4.52
C VAL A 66 4.27 6.87 4.68
N LEU A 67 5.16 6.48 3.80
CA LEU A 67 6.56 6.91 3.81
C LEU A 67 6.75 8.36 3.35
N THR A 68 5.71 8.98 2.78
CA THR A 68 5.71 10.40 2.38
C THR A 68 5.06 11.31 3.41
N LEU A 69 4.77 10.82 4.64
CA LEU A 69 4.12 11.58 5.71
C LEU A 69 4.86 12.87 6.10
N GLY A 70 6.17 12.96 5.82
CA GLY A 70 6.96 14.16 6.09
C GLY A 70 6.40 15.45 5.52
N ARG A 71 5.67 15.40 4.40
CA ARG A 71 5.03 16.57 3.78
C ARG A 71 3.86 17.14 4.59
N TYR A 72 3.27 16.32 5.47
CA TYR A 72 2.17 16.71 6.35
C TYR A 72 2.65 17.11 7.76
N LEU A 73 3.91 16.78 8.10
CA LEU A 73 4.45 16.95 9.44
C LEU A 73 4.49 18.44 9.81
N HIS A 74 3.76 18.80 10.86
CA HIS A 74 3.61 20.17 11.36
C HIS A 74 3.06 21.20 10.35
N GLN A 75 2.49 20.71 9.22
CA GLN A 75 1.94 21.54 8.17
C GLN A 75 0.39 21.63 8.26
N GLY A 76 -0.17 22.71 7.74
CA GLY A 76 -1.59 22.89 7.51
C GLY A 76 -2.52 22.51 8.67
N ASP A 77 -3.78 22.27 8.35
CA ASP A 77 -4.76 21.76 9.30
C ASP A 77 -4.66 20.23 9.45
N MET A 78 -4.49 19.77 10.68
CA MET A 78 -4.24 18.35 10.96
C MET A 78 -5.42 17.44 10.58
N ARG A 79 -6.65 17.93 10.75
CA ARG A 79 -7.84 17.16 10.38
C ARG A 79 -7.92 16.96 8.86
N THR A 80 -7.65 18.01 8.10
CA THR A 80 -7.56 17.96 6.63
C THR A 80 -6.44 17.04 6.17
N ASN A 81 -5.29 17.11 6.81
CA ASN A 81 -4.15 16.22 6.52
C ASN A 81 -4.50 14.75 6.73
N LEU A 82 -5.20 14.43 7.83
CA LEU A 82 -5.63 13.05 8.08
C LEU A 82 -6.58 12.53 7.00
N VAL A 83 -7.50 13.37 6.49
CA VAL A 83 -8.35 12.98 5.35
C VAL A 83 -7.51 12.66 4.11
N SER A 84 -6.56 13.53 3.77
CA SER A 84 -5.66 13.31 2.62
C SER A 84 -4.82 12.05 2.78
N ILE A 85 -4.21 11.84 3.95
CA ILE A 85 -3.44 10.63 4.28
C ILE A 85 -4.32 9.38 4.16
N THR A 86 -5.60 9.47 4.58
CA THR A 86 -6.54 8.34 4.47
C THR A 86 -6.81 7.98 3.01
N VAL A 87 -7.12 8.98 2.17
CA VAL A 87 -7.40 8.76 0.73
C VAL A 87 -6.19 8.12 0.05
N GLU A 88 -4.99 8.68 0.24
CA GLU A 88 -3.76 8.14 -0.34
C GLU A 88 -3.46 6.71 0.16
N SER A 89 -3.71 6.44 1.44
CA SER A 89 -3.55 5.10 1.99
C SER A 89 -4.53 4.10 1.39
N ILE A 90 -5.77 4.52 1.12
CA ILE A 90 -6.79 3.70 0.45
C ILE A 90 -6.36 3.41 -1.00
N GLU A 91 -5.91 4.40 -1.74
CA GLU A 91 -5.45 4.23 -3.12
C GLU A 91 -4.28 3.24 -3.19
N PHE A 92 -3.29 3.41 -2.33
CA PHE A 92 -2.14 2.53 -2.24
C PHE A 92 -2.54 1.10 -1.84
N LEU A 93 -3.29 0.96 -0.74
CA LEU A 93 -3.69 -0.35 -0.22
C LEU A 93 -4.66 -1.06 -1.17
N GLY A 94 -5.52 -0.32 -1.88
CA GLY A 94 -6.39 -0.85 -2.92
C GLY A 94 -5.64 -1.51 -4.07
N GLN A 95 -4.44 -1.01 -4.41
CA GLN A 95 -3.56 -1.63 -5.40
C GLN A 95 -2.74 -2.78 -4.82
N LEU A 96 -2.35 -2.68 -3.57
CA LEU A 96 -1.49 -3.65 -2.89
C LEU A 96 -2.27 -4.89 -2.44
N LEU A 97 -3.48 -4.73 -1.90
CA LEU A 97 -4.24 -5.81 -1.26
C LEU A 97 -4.52 -7.01 -2.17
N PRO A 98 -4.94 -6.85 -3.45
CA PRO A 98 -5.10 -7.98 -4.35
C PRO A 98 -3.81 -8.81 -4.51
N LYS A 99 -2.66 -8.15 -4.54
CA LYS A 99 -1.34 -8.78 -4.67
C LYS A 99 -0.94 -9.53 -3.40
N LEU A 100 -1.23 -8.95 -2.23
CA LEU A 100 -1.03 -9.62 -0.94
C LEU A 100 -1.90 -10.87 -0.81
N MET A 101 -3.17 -10.77 -1.21
CA MET A 101 -4.09 -11.91 -1.18
C MET A 101 -3.64 -13.03 -2.10
N LEU A 102 -3.16 -12.69 -3.30
CA LEU A 102 -2.58 -13.65 -4.22
C LEU A 102 -1.39 -14.36 -3.59
N ARG A 103 -0.53 -13.64 -2.91
CA ARG A 103 0.66 -14.16 -2.23
C ARG A 103 0.31 -15.05 -1.03
N TRP A 104 -0.73 -14.70 -0.28
CA TRP A 104 -1.23 -15.54 0.83
C TRP A 104 -1.92 -16.83 0.36
N SER A 105 -2.40 -16.88 -0.87
CA SER A 105 -2.96 -18.11 -1.44
C SER A 105 -1.90 -19.18 -1.75
N GLU A 106 -0.62 -18.80 -1.77
CA GLU A 106 0.48 -19.74 -1.89
C GLU A 106 0.73 -20.44 -0.55
N ARG A 107 0.74 -21.78 -0.58
CA ARG A 107 0.82 -22.62 0.64
C ARG A 107 2.14 -22.53 1.40
N ASP A 108 3.16 -21.89 0.86
CA ASP A 108 4.46 -21.77 1.50
C ASP A 108 4.62 -20.45 2.26
N LEU A 109 4.02 -20.39 3.43
CA LEU A 109 4.11 -19.25 4.34
C LEU A 109 5.54 -18.98 4.85
N SER A 110 6.47 -19.93 4.69
CA SER A 110 7.86 -19.79 5.14
C SER A 110 8.62 -18.74 4.33
N LYS A 111 8.26 -18.57 3.04
CA LYS A 111 8.83 -17.55 2.15
C LYS A 111 8.20 -16.16 2.36
N GLY A 112 7.11 -16.07 3.09
CA GLY A 112 6.37 -14.83 3.33
C GLY A 112 6.96 -13.90 4.39
N ALA A 113 8.05 -14.29 5.07
CA ALA A 113 8.61 -13.51 6.19
C ALA A 113 9.01 -12.08 5.81
N ALA A 114 9.55 -11.86 4.60
CA ALA A 114 9.93 -10.55 4.12
C ALA A 114 8.72 -9.62 3.88
N LEU A 115 7.58 -10.16 3.46
CA LEU A 115 6.34 -9.39 3.29
C LEU A 115 5.67 -9.04 4.62
N CYS A 116 5.90 -9.83 5.68
CA CYS A 116 5.37 -9.56 7.01
C CYS A 116 6.04 -8.35 7.68
N ASN A 117 7.19 -7.88 7.20
CA ASN A 117 7.86 -6.73 7.75
C ASN A 117 7.23 -5.41 7.26
N ARG A 118 6.78 -5.31 6.01
CA ARG A 118 6.18 -4.07 5.47
C ARG A 118 5.00 -3.53 6.28
N PRO A 119 4.00 -4.30 6.68
CA PRO A 119 2.93 -3.80 7.56
C PRO A 119 3.44 -3.26 8.90
N ARG A 120 4.50 -3.86 9.45
CA ARG A 120 5.13 -3.38 10.69
C ARG A 120 5.87 -2.05 10.47
N GLU A 121 6.58 -1.92 9.36
CA GLU A 121 7.29 -0.69 8.97
C GLU A 121 6.30 0.46 8.73
N ILE A 122 5.21 0.20 8.03
CA ILE A 122 4.15 1.18 7.80
C ILE A 122 3.52 1.62 9.12
N LEU A 123 3.21 0.66 10.00
CA LEU A 123 2.64 0.96 11.31
C LEU A 123 3.62 1.76 12.18
N ALA A 124 4.90 1.44 12.15
CA ALA A 124 5.94 2.17 12.87
C ALA A 124 6.09 3.61 12.34
N ALA A 125 6.07 3.80 11.03
CA ALA A 125 6.15 5.12 10.40
C ALA A 125 4.92 5.99 10.75
N LEU A 126 3.73 5.42 10.77
CA LEU A 126 2.51 6.10 11.23
C LEU A 126 2.60 6.47 12.71
N ALA A 127 3.06 5.55 13.57
CA ALA A 127 3.20 5.82 15.00
C ALA A 127 4.22 6.93 15.27
N ASP A 128 5.35 6.95 14.53
CA ASP A 128 6.35 8.03 14.62
C ASP A 128 5.77 9.39 14.18
N PHE A 129 5.02 9.41 13.06
CA PHE A 129 4.33 10.61 12.61
C PHE A 129 3.35 11.13 13.69
N PHE A 130 2.49 10.27 14.22
CA PHE A 130 1.54 10.66 15.27
C PHE A 130 2.25 11.10 16.55
N ALA A 131 3.37 10.46 16.92
CA ALA A 131 4.15 10.88 18.09
C ALA A 131 4.66 12.31 17.95
N LYS A 132 5.15 12.68 16.78
CA LYS A 132 5.62 14.04 16.47
C LYS A 132 4.48 15.06 16.51
N GLU A 133 3.31 14.72 15.98
CA GLU A 133 2.13 15.58 16.01
C GLU A 133 1.54 15.72 17.42
N VAL A 134 1.59 14.69 18.24
CA VAL A 134 1.22 14.75 19.68
C VAL A 134 2.20 15.63 20.45
N ALA A 135 3.51 15.45 20.24
CA ALA A 135 4.52 16.29 20.87
C ALA A 135 4.40 17.79 20.50
N ALA A 136 3.92 18.07 19.29
CA ALA A 136 3.62 19.42 18.80
C ALA A 136 2.25 19.95 19.28
N CYS A 137 1.54 19.24 20.14
CA CYS A 137 0.17 19.58 20.58
C CYS A 137 -0.84 19.73 19.43
N ARG A 138 -0.67 19.01 18.34
CA ARG A 138 -1.58 19.02 17.19
C ARG A 138 -2.55 17.84 17.22
N LEU A 139 -2.20 16.78 17.96
CA LEU A 139 -3.05 15.63 18.28
C LEU A 139 -2.93 15.29 19.76
N ARG A 140 -3.81 14.38 20.23
CA ARG A 140 -3.72 13.71 21.53
C ARG A 140 -3.89 12.20 21.36
N GLY A 141 -3.58 11.47 22.41
CA GLY A 141 -3.72 10.01 22.45
C GLY A 141 -2.38 9.29 22.37
N ASP A 142 -2.41 7.99 22.58
CA ASP A 142 -1.24 7.13 22.41
C ASP A 142 -0.94 6.95 20.91
N PRO A 143 0.24 7.36 20.42
CA PRO A 143 0.54 7.32 18.99
C PRO A 143 0.47 5.94 18.37
N SER A 144 0.86 4.89 19.12
CA SER A 144 0.86 3.51 18.65
C SER A 144 -0.57 2.95 18.53
N ILE A 145 -1.46 3.33 19.45
CA ILE A 145 -2.87 2.94 19.41
C ILE A 145 -3.58 3.71 18.30
N VAL A 146 -3.34 5.01 18.18
CA VAL A 146 -3.91 5.84 17.10
C VAL A 146 -3.51 5.28 15.73
N ALA A 147 -2.23 4.92 15.53
CA ALA A 147 -1.76 4.32 14.29
C ALA A 147 -2.48 2.99 13.97
N ARG A 148 -2.72 2.14 14.97
CA ARG A 148 -3.43 0.86 14.79
C ARG A 148 -4.90 1.07 14.43
N ILE A 149 -5.60 1.99 15.10
CA ILE A 149 -7.01 2.28 14.82
C ILE A 149 -7.13 2.86 13.40
N PHE A 150 -6.29 3.84 13.07
CA PHE A 150 -6.26 4.47 11.75
C PHE A 150 -6.01 3.43 10.63
N MET A 151 -4.94 2.67 10.77
CA MET A 151 -4.59 1.61 9.79
C MET A 151 -5.68 0.54 9.71
N GLY A 152 -6.26 0.14 10.84
CA GLY A 152 -7.34 -0.85 10.90
C GLY A 152 -8.57 -0.42 10.12
N GLY A 153 -8.97 0.85 10.24
CA GLY A 153 -10.08 1.43 9.47
C GLY A 153 -9.82 1.40 7.96
N VAL A 154 -8.64 1.88 7.54
CA VAL A 154 -8.24 1.87 6.12
C VAL A 154 -8.17 0.45 5.57
N TRP A 155 -7.56 -0.47 6.32
CA TRP A 155 -7.47 -1.88 5.94
C TRP A 155 -8.85 -2.52 5.78
N ASN A 156 -9.74 -2.35 6.73
CA ASN A 156 -11.10 -2.90 6.70
C ASN A 156 -11.87 -2.40 5.47
N TYR A 157 -11.82 -1.09 5.21
CA TYR A 157 -12.45 -0.48 4.04
C TYR A 157 -11.94 -1.11 2.73
N CYS A 158 -10.61 -1.20 2.56
CA CYS A 158 -10.02 -1.79 1.34
C CYS A 158 -10.33 -3.29 1.23
N PHE A 159 -10.30 -4.01 2.34
CA PHE A 159 -10.60 -5.44 2.37
C PHE A 159 -12.04 -5.71 1.92
N LEU A 160 -13.03 -5.02 2.47
CA LEU A 160 -14.42 -5.19 2.09
C LEU A 160 -14.67 -4.84 0.62
N ARG A 161 -14.03 -3.79 0.11
CA ARG A 161 -14.11 -3.46 -1.33
C ARG A 161 -13.51 -4.55 -2.22
N THR A 162 -12.39 -5.13 -1.82
CA THR A 162 -11.65 -6.10 -2.64
C THR A 162 -12.29 -7.49 -2.57
N VAL A 163 -12.68 -7.94 -1.38
CA VAL A 163 -13.15 -9.32 -1.13
C VAL A 163 -14.66 -9.44 -1.25
N ALA A 164 -15.40 -8.49 -0.67
CA ALA A 164 -16.86 -8.53 -0.63
C ALA A 164 -17.51 -7.67 -1.75
N GLY A 165 -16.71 -6.95 -2.54
CA GLY A 165 -17.23 -6.08 -3.60
C GLY A 165 -18.00 -4.87 -3.05
N ASP A 166 -17.79 -4.50 -1.78
CA ASP A 166 -18.50 -3.38 -1.16
C ASP A 166 -18.23 -2.07 -1.90
N ARG A 167 -19.30 -1.39 -2.31
CA ARG A 167 -19.26 -0.08 -2.98
C ARG A 167 -20.22 0.92 -2.34
N SER A 168 -20.59 0.65 -1.08
CA SER A 168 -21.56 1.47 -0.34
C SER A 168 -21.08 2.90 -0.10
N MET A 169 -19.74 3.13 -0.07
CA MET A 169 -19.14 4.42 0.23
C MET A 169 -17.92 4.68 -0.65
N SER A 170 -17.74 5.94 -1.09
CA SER A 170 -16.50 6.34 -1.80
C SER A 170 -15.31 6.47 -0.84
N ALA A 171 -14.09 6.45 -1.38
CA ALA A 171 -12.87 6.62 -0.58
C ALA A 171 -12.85 7.96 0.17
N GLU A 172 -13.28 9.04 -0.48
CA GLU A 172 -13.33 10.38 0.07
C GLU A 172 -14.40 10.51 1.16
N ALA A 173 -15.58 9.88 0.98
CA ALA A 173 -16.64 9.86 1.97
C ALA A 173 -16.15 9.10 3.21
N PHE A 174 -15.63 7.88 3.03
CA PHE A 174 -15.09 7.11 4.13
C PHE A 174 -13.96 7.85 4.87
N ALA A 175 -13.04 8.50 4.14
CA ALA A 175 -11.94 9.24 4.75
C ALA A 175 -12.46 10.39 5.64
N ARG A 176 -13.45 11.16 5.16
CA ARG A 176 -14.05 12.24 5.95
C ARG A 176 -14.74 11.71 7.20
N ASP A 177 -15.52 10.65 7.06
CA ASP A 177 -16.30 10.11 8.18
C ASP A 177 -15.38 9.44 9.21
N LEU A 178 -14.40 8.62 8.77
CA LEU A 178 -13.40 8.04 9.66
C LEU A 178 -12.66 9.10 10.47
N VAL A 179 -12.20 10.16 9.80
CA VAL A 179 -11.50 11.26 10.48
C VAL A 179 -12.42 12.05 11.37
N ALA A 180 -13.69 12.26 11.00
CA ALA A 180 -14.66 12.95 11.83
C ALA A 180 -14.90 12.22 13.17
N GLU A 181 -15.07 10.90 13.13
CA GLU A 181 -15.26 10.08 14.32
C GLU A 181 -13.99 10.03 15.18
N LEU A 182 -12.83 9.80 14.56
CA LEU A 182 -11.55 9.76 15.26
C LEU A 182 -11.22 11.12 15.89
N TRP A 183 -11.58 12.23 15.26
CA TRP A 183 -11.26 13.57 15.72
C TRP A 183 -11.82 13.89 17.10
N GLN A 184 -12.96 13.34 17.46
CA GLN A 184 -13.55 13.50 18.79
C GLN A 184 -12.59 13.05 19.90
N GLY A 185 -11.82 11.98 19.64
CA GLY A 185 -10.80 11.45 20.54
C GLY A 185 -9.39 12.05 20.35
N LEU A 186 -9.07 12.58 19.18
CA LEU A 186 -7.72 13.02 18.79
C LEU A 186 -7.51 14.53 18.84
N ALA A 187 -8.60 15.34 18.92
CA ALA A 187 -8.49 16.79 18.95
C ALA A 187 -7.59 17.26 20.09
N PRO A 188 -6.65 18.20 19.84
CA PRO A 188 -5.72 18.66 20.85
C PRO A 188 -6.45 19.35 22.01
N THR A 189 -6.02 19.06 23.23
CA THR A 189 -6.52 19.72 24.44
C THR A 189 -5.64 20.89 24.88
N CYS A 190 -4.43 21.00 24.33
CA CYS A 190 -3.51 22.11 24.56
C CYS A 190 -3.53 23.11 23.39
N LYS A 191 -3.35 24.38 23.67
CA LYS A 191 -3.17 25.38 22.62
C LYS A 191 -1.78 25.18 22.01
N PRO A 192 -1.66 25.13 20.66
CA PRO A 192 -0.35 25.04 20.02
C PRO A 192 0.49 26.24 20.45
N ARG A 193 1.75 26.00 20.85
CA ARG A 193 2.72 27.08 21.10
C ARG A 193 2.81 27.92 19.82
N LYS A 194 2.35 29.20 19.90
CA LYS A 194 2.64 30.16 18.83
C LYS A 194 4.16 30.21 18.69
N GLY A 195 4.65 29.81 17.52
CA GLY A 195 6.08 29.85 17.23
C GLY A 195 6.60 31.28 17.47
N SER A 196 7.61 31.40 18.31
CA SER A 196 8.45 32.59 18.37
C SER A 196 9.07 32.73 16.98
N ARG A 197 8.79 33.87 16.35
CA ARG A 197 9.46 34.31 15.13
C ARG A 197 10.95 34.48 15.36
#